data_d8707bc4e3a9aac7f085fb8f3cb04b0f
#
_entry.id   d8707bc4e3a9aac7f085fb8f3cb04b0f
#
_cell.length_a   1.000
_cell.length_b   1.000
_cell.length_c   1.000
_cell.angle_alpha   90.00
_cell.angle_beta   90.00
_cell.angle_gamma   90.00
#
_symmetry.space_group_name_H-M   'P 1'
#
loop_
_entity.id
_entity.type
_entity.pdbx_description
1 polymer ?
#
loop_
_entity_poly.entity_id
_entity_poly.type
_entity_poly.pdbx_seq_one_letter_code
_entity_poly.pdbx_strand_id
1 'polypeptide(L)'
;MVLALSAVVVSGVMYYMSTANENLQNRRVTEMFISITQHINALYSNQPKSAYSELKRDSGYTILKKFFPSGQVKAITNQEGKISTGVTLNGIPGVFSLFGTPCSDKISGYDSTCIAVQYWIPKSYSKNDAYNQCVAVISKNFGDSILAKQANDGTGETVAGSNTDIQKISSICKNAAGITLYIR
;
A
#
# COMPACT_ATOMS: atom_id res chain seq x y z
N MET A 1 -11.16 -46.11 -9.18
CA MET A 1 -11.50 -45.38 -7.91
C MET A 1 -10.32 -44.63 -7.28
N VAL A 2 -9.12 -45.19 -7.23
CA VAL A 2 -7.95 -44.56 -6.61
C VAL A 2 -7.56 -43.22 -7.27
N LEU A 3 -7.62 -43.12 -8.60
CA LEU A 3 -7.28 -41.91 -9.36
C LEU A 3 -8.24 -40.72 -9.10
N ALA A 4 -9.50 -40.97 -8.85
CA ALA A 4 -10.47 -39.91 -8.56
C ALA A 4 -10.26 -39.30 -7.16
N LEU A 5 -9.92 -40.13 -6.18
CA LEU A 5 -9.61 -39.67 -4.81
C LEU A 5 -8.33 -38.84 -4.75
N SER A 6 -7.29 -39.24 -5.49
CA SER A 6 -6.04 -38.50 -5.56
C SER A 6 -6.23 -37.09 -6.19
N ALA A 7 -7.05 -36.96 -7.24
CA ALA A 7 -7.34 -35.68 -7.88
C ALA A 7 -8.05 -34.71 -6.94
N VAL A 8 -8.98 -35.18 -6.13
CA VAL A 8 -9.70 -34.34 -5.15
C VAL A 8 -8.77 -33.86 -4.03
N VAL A 9 -7.90 -34.73 -3.52
CA VAL A 9 -6.93 -34.36 -2.49
C VAL A 9 -5.92 -33.33 -3.02
N VAL A 10 -5.37 -33.54 -4.21
CA VAL A 10 -4.42 -32.61 -4.83
C VAL A 10 -5.06 -31.25 -5.09
N SER A 11 -6.30 -31.21 -5.60
CA SER A 11 -7.03 -29.95 -5.80
C SER A 11 -7.28 -29.21 -4.49
N GLY A 12 -7.67 -29.92 -3.45
CA GLY A 12 -7.88 -29.35 -2.11
C GLY A 12 -6.61 -28.76 -1.51
N VAL A 13 -5.49 -29.47 -1.62
CA VAL A 13 -4.18 -28.99 -1.15
C VAL A 13 -3.73 -27.76 -1.95
N MET A 14 -3.85 -27.77 -3.27
CA MET A 14 -3.51 -26.61 -4.12
C MET A 14 -4.36 -25.38 -3.78
N TYR A 15 -5.66 -25.55 -3.59
CA TYR A 15 -6.55 -24.47 -3.18
C TYR A 15 -6.15 -23.90 -1.81
N TYR A 16 -5.89 -24.77 -0.84
CA TYR A 16 -5.46 -24.35 0.50
C TYR A 16 -4.12 -23.60 0.47
N MET A 17 -3.14 -24.10 -0.29
CA MET A 17 -1.84 -23.43 -0.46
C MET A 17 -1.97 -22.08 -1.16
N SER A 18 -2.85 -21.95 -2.16
CA SER A 18 -3.12 -20.68 -2.84
C SER A 18 -3.70 -19.64 -1.87
N THR A 19 -4.72 -20.02 -1.10
CA THR A 19 -5.35 -19.14 -0.11
C THR A 19 -4.38 -18.75 1.01
N ALA A 20 -3.57 -19.70 1.48
CA ALA A 20 -2.56 -19.42 2.50
C ALA A 20 -1.48 -18.45 2.00
N ASN A 21 -1.06 -18.59 0.76
CA ASN A 21 -0.09 -17.70 0.12
C ASN A 21 -0.65 -16.28 -0.07
N GLU A 22 -1.90 -16.14 -0.50
CA GLU A 22 -2.59 -14.86 -0.63
C GLU A 22 -2.67 -14.14 0.72
N ASN A 23 -3.12 -14.84 1.77
CA ASN A 23 -3.19 -14.28 3.13
C ASN A 23 -1.82 -13.84 3.64
N LEU A 24 -0.77 -14.60 3.34
CA LEU A 24 0.60 -14.23 3.70
C LEU A 24 1.05 -12.96 2.97
N GLN A 25 0.76 -12.81 1.68
CA GLN A 25 1.09 -11.61 0.91
C GLN A 25 0.31 -10.39 1.42
N ASN A 26 -0.98 -10.53 1.67
CA ASN A 26 -1.82 -9.46 2.22
C ASN A 26 -1.28 -8.98 3.58
N ARG A 27 -0.87 -9.91 4.43
CA ARG A 27 -0.25 -9.62 5.71
C ARG A 27 1.08 -8.88 5.55
N ARG A 28 1.97 -9.35 4.67
CA ARG A 28 3.26 -8.69 4.40
C ARG A 28 3.11 -7.26 3.92
N VAL A 29 2.20 -7.00 2.99
CA VAL A 29 1.92 -5.64 2.50
C VAL A 29 1.40 -4.76 3.65
N THR A 30 0.49 -5.26 4.48
CA THR A 30 -0.04 -4.51 5.63
C THR A 30 1.06 -4.20 6.65
N GLU A 31 1.89 -5.18 7.00
CA GLU A 31 3.04 -5.00 7.90
C GLU A 31 4.04 -3.97 7.35
N MET A 32 4.23 -3.95 6.03
CA MET A 32 5.09 -2.97 5.38
C MET A 32 4.52 -1.55 5.49
N PHE A 33 3.22 -1.37 5.29
CA PHE A 33 2.58 -0.06 5.52
C PHE A 33 2.76 0.40 6.97
N ILE A 34 2.60 -0.49 7.94
CA ILE A 34 2.83 -0.19 9.36
C ILE A 34 4.27 0.27 9.58
N SER A 35 5.23 -0.48 9.07
CA SER A 35 6.66 -0.16 9.21
C SER A 35 7.00 1.18 8.58
N ILE A 36 6.58 1.44 7.35
CA ILE A 36 6.80 2.73 6.67
C ILE A 36 6.16 3.87 7.45
N THR A 37 4.93 3.72 7.91
CA THR A 37 4.22 4.74 8.69
C THR A 37 4.95 5.06 9.99
N GLN A 38 5.44 4.05 10.71
CA GLN A 38 6.21 4.25 11.94
C GLN A 38 7.52 5.02 11.69
N HIS A 39 8.25 4.67 10.64
CA HIS A 39 9.48 5.37 10.28
C HIS A 39 9.22 6.82 9.84
N ILE A 40 8.15 7.06 9.08
CA ILE A 40 7.74 8.41 8.69
C ILE A 40 7.40 9.23 9.93
N ASN A 41 6.59 8.69 10.83
CA ASN A 41 6.24 9.37 12.06
C ASN A 41 7.49 9.72 12.89
N ALA A 42 8.44 8.80 13.00
CA ALA A 42 9.69 9.04 13.72
C ALA A 42 10.54 10.17 13.09
N LEU A 43 10.58 10.25 11.74
CA LEU A 43 11.36 11.28 11.04
C LEU A 43 10.68 12.64 11.00
N TYR A 44 9.37 12.67 10.85
CA TYR A 44 8.62 13.90 10.54
C TYR A 44 7.77 14.42 11.69
N SER A 45 7.68 13.72 12.84
CA SER A 45 6.89 14.16 14.00
C SER A 45 7.25 15.56 14.50
N ASN A 46 8.51 15.96 14.37
CA ASN A 46 9.04 17.26 14.81
C ASN A 46 9.35 18.22 13.64
N GLN A 47 8.98 17.86 12.41
CA GLN A 47 9.24 18.69 11.23
C GLN A 47 8.04 19.61 10.94
N PRO A 48 8.28 20.85 10.48
CA PRO A 48 7.19 21.69 10.00
C PRO A 48 6.55 21.05 8.76
N LYS A 49 5.23 21.22 8.63
CA LYS A 49 4.47 20.64 7.50
C LYS A 49 4.92 21.14 6.12
N SER A 50 5.60 22.31 6.06
CA SER A 50 6.24 22.80 4.85
C SER A 50 7.34 21.87 4.33
N ALA A 51 8.02 21.13 5.21
CA ALA A 51 9.02 20.15 4.81
C ALA A 51 8.43 18.98 3.99
N TYR A 52 7.12 18.71 4.12
CA TYR A 52 6.45 17.65 3.38
C TYR A 52 6.27 18.00 1.89
N SER A 53 6.14 19.28 1.56
CA SER A 53 6.03 19.74 0.17
C SER A 53 7.31 19.53 -0.63
N GLU A 54 8.45 19.46 0.05
CA GLU A 54 9.76 19.20 -0.56
C GLU A 54 9.98 17.70 -0.85
N LEU A 55 9.15 16.83 -0.26
CA LEU A 55 9.21 15.39 -0.47
C LEU A 55 8.67 15.04 -1.87
N LYS A 56 9.52 15.14 -2.87
CA LYS A 56 9.20 14.69 -4.24
C LYS A 56 9.23 13.17 -4.31
N ARG A 57 8.57 12.60 -5.30
CA ARG A 57 8.55 11.13 -5.51
C ARG A 57 9.96 10.53 -5.64
N ASP A 58 10.88 11.23 -6.27
CA ASP A 58 12.28 10.80 -6.41
C ASP A 58 13.02 10.79 -5.08
N SER A 59 12.74 11.77 -4.20
CA SER A 59 13.29 11.83 -2.84
C SER A 59 12.73 10.70 -1.95
N GLY A 60 11.50 10.29 -2.19
CA GLY A 60 10.85 9.20 -1.48
C GLY A 60 11.60 7.87 -1.57
N TYR A 61 12.22 7.57 -2.72
CA TYR A 61 13.10 6.41 -2.84
C TYR A 61 14.29 6.47 -1.88
N THR A 62 14.95 7.62 -1.79
CA THR A 62 16.12 7.80 -0.92
C THR A 62 15.74 7.62 0.55
N ILE A 63 14.54 8.06 0.93
CA ILE A 63 14.00 7.91 2.29
C ILE A 63 13.65 6.45 2.55
N LEU A 64 12.88 5.81 1.66
CA LEU A 64 12.53 4.40 1.80
C LEU A 64 13.76 3.50 1.86
N LYS A 65 14.81 3.82 1.11
CA LYS A 65 16.09 3.07 1.17
C LYS A 65 16.76 3.14 2.54
N LYS A 66 16.55 4.23 3.31
CA LYS A 66 17.11 4.36 4.67
C LYS A 66 16.34 3.55 5.71
N PHE A 67 15.06 3.24 5.45
CA PHE A 67 14.23 2.49 6.39
C PHE A 67 14.48 0.99 6.37
N PHE A 68 15.06 0.47 5.30
CA PHE A 68 15.23 -0.96 5.10
C PHE A 68 16.70 -1.33 4.90
N PRO A 69 17.09 -2.54 5.31
CA PRO A 69 18.45 -3.04 5.13
C PRO A 69 18.89 -2.96 3.65
N SER A 70 20.20 -2.79 3.47
CA SER A 70 20.82 -2.76 2.15
C SER A 70 20.46 -4.02 1.35
N GLY A 71 20.00 -3.83 0.11
CA GLY A 71 19.57 -4.89 -0.79
C GLY A 71 18.08 -5.27 -0.74
N GLN A 72 17.33 -4.79 0.25
CA GLN A 72 15.88 -5.04 0.30
C GLN A 72 15.07 -4.09 -0.58
N VAL A 73 15.63 -2.92 -0.90
CA VAL A 73 14.95 -1.88 -1.68
C VAL A 73 15.60 -1.75 -3.05
N LYS A 74 14.80 -1.92 -4.11
CA LYS A 74 15.23 -1.69 -5.49
C LYS A 74 14.42 -0.55 -6.09
N ALA A 75 15.11 0.43 -6.66
CA ALA A 75 14.47 1.48 -7.46
C ALA A 75 13.89 0.89 -8.75
N ILE A 76 12.74 1.40 -9.15
CA ILE A 76 12.25 1.18 -10.50
C ILE A 76 12.84 2.30 -11.35
N THR A 77 13.61 1.94 -12.37
CA THR A 77 14.12 2.87 -13.36
C THR A 77 13.21 2.86 -14.59
N ASN A 78 13.00 4.04 -15.18
CA ASN A 78 12.35 4.15 -16.48
C ASN A 78 13.33 3.75 -17.60
N GLN A 79 12.87 3.77 -18.87
CA GLN A 79 13.68 3.44 -20.05
C GLN A 79 14.90 4.36 -20.22
N GLU A 80 14.91 5.54 -19.61
CA GLU A 80 16.04 6.50 -19.64
C GLU A 80 17.02 6.28 -18.48
N GLY A 81 16.86 5.23 -17.68
CA GLY A 81 17.71 4.96 -16.51
C GLY A 81 17.49 5.90 -15.32
N LYS A 82 16.52 6.83 -15.41
CA LYS A 82 16.13 7.67 -14.27
C LYS A 82 15.31 6.88 -13.27
N ILE A 83 15.50 7.13 -11.98
CA ILE A 83 14.70 6.53 -10.92
C ILE A 83 13.24 6.90 -11.16
N SER A 84 12.43 5.87 -11.40
CA SER A 84 11.00 6.04 -11.49
C SER A 84 10.41 6.30 -10.10
N THR A 85 9.16 6.69 -10.06
CA THR A 85 8.44 7.17 -8.89
C THR A 85 8.16 6.12 -7.81
N GLY A 86 8.83 4.95 -7.84
CA GLY A 86 8.54 3.88 -6.90
C GLY A 86 9.71 2.94 -6.62
N VAL A 87 9.54 2.13 -5.60
CA VAL A 87 10.47 1.10 -5.18
C VAL A 87 9.77 -0.25 -5.09
N THR A 88 10.50 -1.32 -5.40
CA THR A 88 10.11 -2.68 -5.03
C THR A 88 10.82 -3.08 -3.75
N LEU A 89 10.13 -3.79 -2.89
CA LEU A 89 10.67 -4.35 -1.66
C LEU A 89 10.79 -5.87 -1.81
N ASN A 90 11.93 -6.42 -1.35
CA ASN A 90 12.19 -7.85 -1.51
C ASN A 90 11.11 -8.69 -0.80
N GLY A 91 10.59 -9.68 -1.52
CA GLY A 91 9.52 -10.57 -1.02
C GLY A 91 8.13 -9.95 -0.98
N ILE A 92 7.94 -8.70 -1.46
CA ILE A 92 6.64 -8.05 -1.58
C ILE A 92 6.40 -7.72 -3.05
N PRO A 93 5.41 -8.33 -3.69
CA PRO A 93 5.04 -7.96 -5.04
C PRO A 93 4.40 -6.57 -5.04
N GLY A 94 4.61 -5.81 -6.12
CA GLY A 94 4.08 -4.46 -6.26
C GLY A 94 5.11 -3.36 -5.99
N VAL A 95 4.65 -2.12 -6.00
CA VAL A 95 5.50 -0.93 -6.00
C VAL A 95 5.04 0.04 -4.93
N PHE A 96 5.97 0.44 -4.06
CA PHE A 96 5.75 1.51 -3.09
C PHE A 96 6.29 2.85 -3.59
N SER A 97 5.56 3.91 -3.32
CA SER A 97 5.98 5.30 -3.55
C SER A 97 5.72 6.14 -2.30
N LEU A 98 6.57 7.13 -2.08
CA LEU A 98 6.47 8.06 -0.96
C LEU A 98 6.62 9.49 -1.50
N PHE A 99 5.67 10.38 -1.18
CA PHE A 99 5.72 11.77 -1.65
C PHE A 99 4.82 12.69 -0.80
N GLY A 100 5.18 13.98 -0.77
CA GLY A 100 4.31 15.02 -0.23
C GLY A 100 3.20 15.40 -1.22
N THR A 101 2.01 15.66 -0.71
CA THR A 101 0.86 16.07 -1.52
C THR A 101 -0.04 17.03 -0.74
N PRO A 102 -0.72 18.00 -1.39
CA PRO A 102 -1.76 18.77 -0.75
C PRO A 102 -2.86 17.84 -0.21
N CYS A 103 -3.24 18.02 1.05
CA CYS A 103 -4.31 17.22 1.64
C CYS A 103 -5.70 17.80 1.44
N SER A 104 -5.81 19.11 1.16
CA SER A 104 -7.06 19.80 0.89
C SER A 104 -7.91 19.12 -0.18
N ASP A 105 -7.25 18.59 -1.22
CA ASP A 105 -7.91 17.92 -2.34
C ASP A 105 -8.44 16.52 -1.98
N LYS A 106 -8.03 15.97 -0.83
CA LYS A 106 -8.31 14.58 -0.43
C LYS A 106 -9.08 14.47 0.87
N ILE A 107 -8.95 15.47 1.74
CA ILE A 107 -9.52 15.45 3.09
C ILE A 107 -10.17 16.80 3.35
N SER A 108 -11.49 16.82 3.44
CA SER A 108 -12.26 18.04 3.74
C SER A 108 -11.83 18.66 5.04
N GLY A 109 -11.57 19.96 5.04
CA GLY A 109 -11.17 20.73 6.24
C GLY A 109 -9.71 20.58 6.65
N TYR A 110 -8.83 20.08 5.75
CA TYR A 110 -7.41 19.94 6.04
C TYR A 110 -6.55 20.68 5.00
N ASP A 111 -6.11 21.89 5.34
CA ASP A 111 -5.43 22.83 4.44
C ASP A 111 -3.89 22.72 4.42
N SER A 112 -3.35 21.58 4.79
CA SER A 112 -1.90 21.40 4.84
C SER A 112 -1.43 20.26 3.93
N THR A 113 -0.10 20.20 3.74
CA THR A 113 0.53 19.09 3.02
C THR A 113 0.56 17.84 3.90
N CYS A 114 0.32 16.70 3.31
CA CYS A 114 0.45 15.36 3.89
C CYS A 114 1.59 14.59 3.22
N ILE A 115 2.02 13.54 3.88
CA ILE A 115 2.86 12.51 3.27
C ILE A 115 1.94 11.39 2.77
N ALA A 116 2.04 11.09 1.48
CA ALA A 116 1.33 9.98 0.87
C ALA A 116 2.27 8.77 0.75
N VAL A 117 1.86 7.65 1.32
CA VAL A 117 2.45 6.32 1.09
C VAL A 117 1.53 5.56 0.15
N GLN A 118 1.99 5.35 -1.07
CA GLN A 118 1.23 4.70 -2.11
C GLN A 118 1.82 3.32 -2.42
N TYR A 119 0.95 2.35 -2.60
CA TYR A 119 1.29 1.02 -3.07
C TYR A 119 0.49 0.69 -4.32
N TRP A 120 1.17 0.30 -5.37
CA TRP A 120 0.57 -0.18 -6.60
C TRP A 120 0.49 -1.70 -6.58
N ILE A 121 -0.73 -2.21 -6.67
CA ILE A 121 -1.02 -3.64 -6.72
C ILE A 121 -0.45 -4.21 -8.05
N PRO A 122 0.19 -5.39 -8.04
CA PRO A 122 0.72 -5.98 -9.26
C PRO A 122 -0.36 -6.21 -10.31
N LYS A 123 -0.08 -5.85 -11.56
CA LYS A 123 -1.00 -6.10 -12.69
C LYS A 123 -1.27 -7.59 -12.96
N SER A 124 -0.41 -8.45 -12.43
CA SER A 124 -0.56 -9.92 -12.52
C SER A 124 -1.61 -10.48 -11.55
N TYR A 125 -2.08 -9.68 -10.60
CA TYR A 125 -3.11 -10.11 -9.66
C TYR A 125 -4.47 -10.20 -10.37
N SER A 126 -5.25 -11.20 -9.98
CA SER A 126 -6.67 -11.26 -10.36
C SER A 126 -7.42 -10.09 -9.70
N LYS A 127 -8.61 -9.78 -10.21
CA LYS A 127 -9.48 -8.76 -9.58
C LYS A 127 -9.81 -9.11 -8.12
N ASN A 128 -9.97 -10.40 -7.81
CA ASN A 128 -10.23 -10.87 -6.46
C ASN A 128 -9.04 -10.66 -5.54
N ASP A 129 -7.83 -11.01 -5.98
CA ASP A 129 -6.62 -10.82 -5.19
C ASP A 129 -6.38 -9.34 -4.90
N ALA A 130 -6.57 -8.48 -5.92
CA ALA A 130 -6.45 -7.03 -5.77
C ALA A 130 -7.50 -6.46 -4.79
N TYR A 131 -8.74 -6.93 -4.88
CA TYR A 131 -9.81 -6.57 -3.95
C TYR A 131 -9.48 -6.99 -2.52
N ASN A 132 -9.10 -8.25 -2.31
CA ASN A 132 -8.77 -8.80 -0.99
C ASN A 132 -7.58 -8.07 -0.36
N GLN A 133 -6.57 -7.76 -1.16
CA GLN A 133 -5.40 -6.99 -0.69
C GLN A 133 -5.79 -5.55 -0.32
N CYS A 134 -6.62 -4.89 -1.11
CA CYS A 134 -7.13 -3.56 -0.81
C CYS A 134 -7.94 -3.56 0.50
N VAL A 135 -8.88 -4.49 0.66
CA VAL A 135 -9.70 -4.62 1.88
C VAL A 135 -8.81 -4.89 3.09
N ALA A 136 -7.85 -5.81 2.98
CA ALA A 136 -6.95 -6.16 4.09
C ALA A 136 -6.14 -4.96 4.61
N VAL A 137 -5.69 -4.08 3.71
CA VAL A 137 -4.95 -2.87 4.09
C VAL A 137 -5.89 -1.77 4.58
N ILE A 138 -6.93 -1.42 3.80
CA ILE A 138 -7.79 -0.27 4.13
C ILE A 138 -8.62 -0.51 5.41
N SER A 139 -9.02 -1.74 5.70
CA SER A 139 -9.72 -2.07 6.95
C SER A 139 -8.85 -1.97 8.20
N LYS A 140 -7.51 -1.97 8.03
CA LYS A 140 -6.59 -1.92 9.16
C LYS A 140 -6.57 -0.54 9.80
N ASN A 141 -6.54 -0.49 11.13
CA ASN A 141 -6.25 0.73 11.88
C ASN A 141 -4.73 0.91 12.00
N PHE A 142 -4.19 2.00 11.47
CA PHE A 142 -2.76 2.35 11.52
C PHE A 142 -2.46 3.41 12.60
N GLY A 143 -3.43 3.77 13.43
CA GLY A 143 -3.31 4.82 14.45
C GLY A 143 -3.71 6.21 13.95
N ASP A 144 -3.62 7.18 14.87
CA ASP A 144 -4.14 8.54 14.66
C ASP A 144 -3.34 9.41 13.69
N SER A 145 -2.15 8.96 13.31
CA SER A 145 -1.33 9.65 12.30
C SER A 145 -1.88 9.51 10.88
N ILE A 146 -2.73 8.52 10.63
CA ILE A 146 -3.37 8.35 9.33
C ILE A 146 -4.64 9.18 9.27
N LEU A 147 -4.62 10.18 8.40
CA LEU A 147 -5.75 11.07 8.16
C LEU A 147 -6.81 10.43 7.27
N ALA A 148 -6.38 9.79 6.19
CA ALA A 148 -7.25 9.13 5.24
C ALA A 148 -6.58 7.96 4.55
N LYS A 149 -7.41 7.07 4.00
CA LYS A 149 -7.03 5.93 3.19
C LYS A 149 -7.79 5.99 1.86
N GLN A 150 -7.14 5.68 0.76
CA GLN A 150 -7.70 5.72 -0.58
C GLN A 150 -7.39 4.42 -1.32
N ALA A 151 -8.38 3.86 -2.00
CA ALA A 151 -8.13 2.90 -3.06
C ALA A 151 -7.94 3.67 -4.38
N ASN A 152 -6.87 3.35 -5.11
CA ASN A 152 -6.59 3.99 -6.40
C ASN A 152 -7.37 3.26 -7.48
N ASP A 153 -8.66 3.54 -7.56
CA ASP A 153 -9.63 2.95 -8.51
C ASP A 153 -10.03 3.92 -9.63
N GLY A 154 -9.45 5.12 -9.64
CA GLY A 154 -9.77 6.21 -10.56
C GLY A 154 -10.85 7.18 -10.05
N THR A 155 -11.61 6.85 -9.01
CA THR A 155 -12.65 7.75 -8.45
C THR A 155 -12.07 8.83 -7.56
N GLY A 156 -10.94 8.55 -6.92
CA GLY A 156 -10.31 9.44 -5.96
C GLY A 156 -10.98 9.43 -4.58
N GLU A 157 -11.96 8.55 -4.35
CA GLU A 157 -12.67 8.46 -3.09
C GLU A 157 -11.77 8.04 -1.94
N THR A 158 -11.95 8.69 -0.78
CA THR A 158 -11.19 8.42 0.44
C THR A 158 -12.10 8.00 1.58
N VAL A 159 -11.55 7.22 2.51
CA VAL A 159 -12.15 6.97 3.82
C VAL A 159 -11.26 7.54 4.92
N ALA A 160 -11.86 8.03 6.00
CA ALA A 160 -11.08 8.52 7.15
C ALA A 160 -10.15 7.43 7.70
N GLY A 161 -9.01 7.82 8.25
CA GLY A 161 -8.01 6.88 8.76
C GLY A 161 -8.55 5.90 9.80
N SER A 162 -9.46 6.37 10.67
CA SER A 162 -10.15 5.58 11.70
C SER A 162 -11.40 4.84 11.19
N ASN A 163 -11.81 5.05 9.93
CA ASN A 163 -13.05 4.46 9.41
C ASN A 163 -12.91 2.95 9.24
N THR A 164 -13.86 2.21 9.81
CA THR A 164 -13.99 0.76 9.74
C THR A 164 -15.32 0.31 9.08
N ASP A 165 -16.01 1.21 8.40
CA ASP A 165 -17.23 0.88 7.66
C ASP A 165 -16.91 -0.07 6.50
N ILE A 166 -17.26 -1.34 6.70
CA ILE A 166 -16.97 -2.43 5.77
C ILE A 166 -17.67 -2.23 4.42
N GLN A 167 -18.87 -1.65 4.40
CA GLN A 167 -19.60 -1.43 3.15
C GLN A 167 -18.88 -0.38 2.28
N LYS A 168 -18.45 0.72 2.91
CA LYS A 168 -17.70 1.76 2.23
C LYS A 168 -16.33 1.25 1.77
N ILE A 169 -15.60 0.52 2.61
CA ILE A 169 -14.33 -0.10 2.26
C ILE A 169 -14.51 -1.06 1.08
N SER A 170 -15.52 -1.91 1.11
CA SER A 170 -15.83 -2.83 0.02
C SER A 170 -16.10 -2.10 -1.29
N SER A 171 -16.85 -0.99 -1.26
CA SER A 171 -17.17 -0.24 -2.47
C SER A 171 -15.95 0.37 -3.14
N ILE A 172 -15.06 1.03 -2.37
CA ILE A 172 -13.85 1.66 -2.91
C ILE A 172 -12.80 0.65 -3.36
N CYS A 173 -12.76 -0.54 -2.77
CA CYS A 173 -11.80 -1.59 -3.14
C CYS A 173 -12.19 -2.37 -4.40
N LYS A 174 -13.42 -2.24 -4.90
CA LYS A 174 -13.96 -3.06 -5.99
C LYS A 174 -13.12 -3.08 -7.27
N ASN A 175 -12.46 -1.97 -7.59
CA ASN A 175 -11.63 -1.83 -8.79
C ASN A 175 -10.23 -1.26 -8.43
N ALA A 176 -9.74 -1.54 -7.24
CA ALA A 176 -8.49 -0.97 -6.77
C ALA A 176 -7.28 -1.43 -7.61
N ALA A 177 -6.56 -0.49 -8.18
CA ALA A 177 -5.25 -0.69 -8.79
C ALA A 177 -4.09 -0.40 -7.83
N GLY A 178 -4.39 0.19 -6.67
CA GLY A 178 -3.43 0.52 -5.64
C GLY A 178 -4.09 1.08 -4.39
N ILE A 179 -3.28 1.38 -3.40
CA ILE A 179 -3.72 1.86 -2.08
C ILE A 179 -2.84 3.04 -1.69
N THR A 180 -3.43 4.09 -1.14
CA THR A 180 -2.69 5.25 -0.61
C THR A 180 -3.12 5.53 0.83
N LEU A 181 -2.14 5.68 1.72
CA LEU A 181 -2.34 6.21 3.07
C LEU A 181 -1.83 7.65 3.11
N TYR A 182 -2.64 8.55 3.66
CA TYR A 182 -2.28 9.96 3.89
C TYR A 182 -1.94 10.15 5.36
N ILE A 183 -0.69 10.52 5.62
CA ILE A 183 -0.10 10.67 6.95
C ILE A 183 0.01 12.16 7.28
N ARG A 184 -0.35 12.49 8.54
CA ARG A 184 -0.27 13.84 9.08
C ARG A 184 1.17 14.30 9.22
#